data_94d7106f88c14779cc2468a7b721cba6
#
_entry.id   94d7106f88c14779cc2468a7b721cba6
#
_cell.length_a   1.000
_cell.length_b   1.000
_cell.length_c   1.000
_cell.angle_alpha   90.00
_cell.angle_beta   90.00
_cell.angle_gamma   90.00
#
_symmetry.space_group_name_H-M   'P 1'
#
loop_
_entity.id
_entity.type
_entity.pdbx_description
1 polymer ?
#
loop_
_entity_poly.entity_id
_entity_poly.type
_entity_poly.pdbx_seq_one_letter_code
_entity_poly.pdbx_strand_id
1 'polypeptide(L)'
;MTRAFGVDISKYQTSQDGTKRQDFNALRAHTEEVVFVAARAGVCWGYEDPMFDYYWSEMARIQVCRMAYLVVYFGESAISQMDALFKIVEGKANWTHDRLVLDLEVAGINTRERITSTTQKCLDICKARTGMYPICYSRASWVNTYLRIDQLPRLDWWLATYKKPYPYPTYTPEHPGPPDLPGGVDTYLIHQTGDKNKAIGSASRYMDFDRWNGSKADVLRYFSNPEYVNPNPTPPDPGTVLFRARCVVSALYKREGPGTRYSVVGSLNIGEEVDVYEVKDDWYRIDPQASVWCSGNARYMRLLDPGQPDPGKQPLFKVKVIVTALYKRRGPSASYAITGYLRKGEEVHVYEVTNNWYRIDADNQVWCSGAPQYTQKI
;
A
#
# COMPACT_ATOMS: atom_id res chain seq x y z
N MET A 1 -7.73 32.90 -12.88
CA MET A 1 -7.01 32.56 -11.62
C MET A 1 -5.74 31.83 -11.98
N THR A 2 -4.62 32.24 -11.39
CA THR A 2 -3.34 31.57 -11.61
C THR A 2 -3.34 30.23 -10.89
N ARG A 3 -3.17 29.13 -11.63
CA ARG A 3 -3.13 27.77 -11.06
C ARG A 3 -1.80 27.58 -10.30
N ALA A 4 -1.85 27.10 -9.07
CA ALA A 4 -0.68 26.88 -8.26
C ALA A 4 0.24 25.81 -8.88
N PHE A 5 1.55 26.02 -8.74
CA PHE A 5 2.58 25.20 -9.32
C PHE A 5 3.16 24.19 -8.33
N GLY A 6 3.40 23.00 -8.81
CA GLY A 6 4.08 21.92 -8.09
C GLY A 6 4.91 21.06 -9.01
N VAL A 7 5.62 20.12 -8.41
CA VAL A 7 6.44 19.12 -9.11
C VAL A 7 6.30 17.76 -8.43
N ASP A 8 6.52 16.68 -9.18
CA ASP A 8 6.73 15.38 -8.58
C ASP A 8 8.14 14.84 -8.86
N ILE A 9 8.64 14.09 -7.90
CA ILE A 9 10.02 13.66 -7.84
C ILE A 9 10.16 12.21 -7.35
N SER A 10 11.23 11.57 -7.80
CA SER A 10 11.63 10.24 -7.38
C SER A 10 13.15 10.15 -7.40
N LYS A 11 13.71 8.98 -7.12
CA LYS A 11 15.17 8.76 -7.21
C LYS A 11 15.80 9.29 -8.51
N TYR A 12 15.01 9.40 -9.58
CA TYR A 12 15.52 9.86 -10.88
C TYR A 12 15.96 11.32 -10.92
N GLN A 13 15.56 12.13 -9.95
CA GLN A 13 16.05 13.50 -9.78
C GLN A 13 17.42 13.56 -9.09
N THR A 14 17.95 12.41 -8.66
CA THR A 14 19.30 12.23 -8.10
C THR A 14 20.15 11.45 -9.09
N SER A 15 21.47 11.76 -9.20
CA SER A 15 22.39 11.02 -10.06
C SER A 15 22.51 9.56 -9.61
N GLN A 16 22.85 8.66 -10.55
CA GLN A 16 22.94 7.21 -10.26
C GLN A 16 23.95 6.88 -9.15
N ASP A 17 25.02 7.68 -9.07
CA ASP A 17 26.07 7.56 -8.05
C ASP A 17 25.73 8.27 -6.72
N GLY A 18 24.56 8.94 -6.66
CA GLY A 18 24.08 9.66 -5.49
C GLY A 18 24.85 10.96 -5.17
N THR A 19 25.82 11.34 -5.99
CA THR A 19 26.68 12.52 -5.72
C THR A 19 25.96 13.84 -5.96
N LYS A 20 25.04 13.86 -6.93
CA LYS A 20 24.22 15.05 -7.22
C LYS A 20 22.75 14.74 -6.88
N ARG A 21 22.28 15.31 -5.79
CA ARG A 21 20.89 15.19 -5.32
C ARG A 21 20.04 16.33 -5.84
N GLN A 22 18.71 16.17 -5.79
CA GLN A 22 17.77 17.27 -5.99
C GLN A 22 18.09 18.43 -5.05
N ASP A 23 18.27 19.60 -5.61
CA ASP A 23 18.49 20.83 -4.84
C ASP A 23 17.15 21.52 -4.53
N PHE A 24 16.71 21.42 -3.29
CA PHE A 24 15.49 22.05 -2.81
C PHE A 24 15.60 23.56 -2.61
N ASN A 25 16.81 24.12 -2.51
CA ASN A 25 16.98 25.57 -2.53
C ASN A 25 16.69 26.14 -3.92
N ALA A 26 17.04 25.40 -4.98
CA ALA A 26 16.68 25.78 -6.34
C ALA A 26 15.16 25.72 -6.58
N LEU A 27 14.47 24.72 -6.01
CA LEU A 27 13.00 24.67 -6.03
C LEU A 27 12.38 25.87 -5.30
N ARG A 28 12.88 26.19 -4.11
CA ARG A 28 12.41 27.35 -3.31
C ARG A 28 12.67 28.68 -3.98
N ALA A 29 13.79 28.81 -4.71
CA ALA A 29 14.20 30.03 -5.39
C ALA A 29 13.66 30.16 -6.83
N HIS A 30 12.84 29.20 -7.28
CA HIS A 30 12.30 29.21 -8.63
C HIS A 30 11.44 30.46 -8.85
N THR A 31 11.48 31.02 -10.06
CA THR A 31 10.76 32.27 -10.42
C THR A 31 9.26 32.15 -10.24
N GLU A 32 8.69 30.97 -10.46
CA GLU A 32 7.33 30.65 -10.09
C GLU A 32 7.35 29.82 -8.80
N GLU A 33 6.57 30.23 -7.81
CA GLU A 33 6.54 29.59 -6.51
C GLU A 33 6.09 28.13 -6.59
N VAL A 34 6.94 27.20 -6.13
CA VAL A 34 6.58 25.79 -5.95
C VAL A 34 5.79 25.65 -4.64
N VAL A 35 4.50 25.39 -4.75
CA VAL A 35 3.57 25.35 -3.59
C VAL A 35 3.48 23.94 -2.99
N PHE A 36 3.56 22.90 -3.83
CA PHE A 36 3.46 21.52 -3.41
C PHE A 36 4.46 20.63 -4.15
N VAL A 37 4.86 19.55 -3.50
CA VAL A 37 5.77 18.54 -4.07
C VAL A 37 5.26 17.16 -3.70
N ALA A 38 5.24 16.25 -4.68
CA ALA A 38 5.00 14.84 -4.46
C ALA A 38 6.31 14.05 -4.55
N ALA A 39 6.60 13.21 -3.56
CA ALA A 39 7.77 12.36 -3.56
C ALA A 39 7.36 10.88 -3.61
N ARG A 40 8.01 10.10 -4.49
CA ARG A 40 7.78 8.67 -4.54
C ARG A 40 8.25 8.01 -3.24
N ALA A 41 7.32 7.36 -2.53
CA ALA A 41 7.65 6.53 -1.39
C ALA A 41 8.17 5.16 -1.86
N GLY A 42 7.53 4.58 -2.87
CA GLY A 42 7.94 3.28 -3.37
C GLY A 42 7.18 2.82 -4.60
N VAL A 43 7.44 1.58 -4.98
CA VAL A 43 6.74 0.85 -6.06
C VAL A 43 6.28 -0.48 -5.50
N CYS A 44 4.99 -0.71 -5.52
CA CYS A 44 4.41 -1.92 -4.96
C CYS A 44 4.85 -2.12 -3.48
N TRP A 45 4.96 -3.36 -3.02
CA TRP A 45 5.48 -3.69 -1.67
C TRP A 45 6.99 -3.96 -1.64
N GLY A 46 7.60 -4.16 -2.80
CA GLY A 46 8.98 -4.67 -2.93
C GLY A 46 10.05 -3.62 -3.16
N TYR A 47 9.68 -2.35 -3.32
CA TYR A 47 10.64 -1.30 -3.62
C TYR A 47 10.33 0.00 -2.86
N GLU A 48 11.21 0.36 -1.94
CA GLU A 48 11.24 1.67 -1.30
C GLU A 48 12.14 2.62 -2.11
N ASP A 49 11.69 3.85 -2.35
CA ASP A 49 12.52 4.82 -3.06
C ASP A 49 13.67 5.30 -2.14
N PRO A 50 14.93 5.05 -2.51
CA PRO A 50 16.08 5.34 -1.65
C PRO A 50 16.26 6.83 -1.35
N MET A 51 15.56 7.70 -2.07
CA MET A 51 15.64 9.16 -1.87
C MET A 51 14.46 9.71 -1.07
N PHE A 52 13.47 8.86 -0.71
CA PHE A 52 12.25 9.35 -0.06
C PHE A 52 12.53 10.11 1.23
N ASP A 53 13.34 9.56 2.12
CA ASP A 53 13.64 10.19 3.43
C ASP A 53 14.31 11.55 3.28
N TYR A 54 15.27 11.63 2.36
CA TYR A 54 15.93 12.90 2.04
C TYR A 54 14.92 13.89 1.47
N TYR A 55 14.13 13.50 0.48
CA TYR A 55 13.12 14.38 -0.13
C TYR A 55 12.08 14.83 0.88
N TRP A 56 11.57 13.90 1.70
CA TRP A 56 10.55 14.21 2.69
C TRP A 56 10.98 15.24 3.72
N SER A 57 12.22 15.13 4.19
CA SER A 57 12.82 16.11 5.11
C SER A 57 13.07 17.46 4.46
N GLU A 58 13.57 17.48 3.23
CA GLU A 58 13.84 18.71 2.49
C GLU A 58 12.54 19.46 2.10
N MET A 59 11.49 18.74 1.70
CA MET A 59 10.16 19.32 1.47
C MET A 59 9.62 20.02 2.73
N ALA A 60 9.82 19.42 3.92
CA ALA A 60 9.46 20.06 5.19
C ALA A 60 10.33 21.32 5.44
N ARG A 61 11.63 21.24 5.19
CA ARG A 61 12.57 22.36 5.39
C ARG A 61 12.22 23.57 4.54
N ILE A 62 11.80 23.36 3.29
CA ILE A 62 11.39 24.45 2.39
C ILE A 62 9.92 24.84 2.53
N GLN A 63 9.17 24.16 3.40
CA GLN A 63 7.78 24.45 3.76
C GLN A 63 6.77 24.35 2.60
N VAL A 64 6.94 23.39 1.70
CA VAL A 64 5.94 23.07 0.68
C VAL A 64 4.89 22.08 1.21
N CYS A 65 3.69 22.08 0.62
CA CYS A 65 2.71 21.03 0.87
C CYS A 65 3.23 19.69 0.32
N ARG A 66 3.14 18.62 1.13
CA ARG A 66 3.82 17.35 0.84
C ARG A 66 2.84 16.25 0.48
N MET A 67 3.21 15.48 -0.52
CA MET A 67 2.52 14.26 -0.91
C MET A 67 3.51 13.10 -1.01
N ALA A 68 3.11 11.92 -0.50
CA ALA A 68 3.86 10.68 -0.68
C ALA A 68 3.10 9.78 -1.66
N TYR A 69 3.74 9.33 -2.74
CA TYR A 69 3.08 8.46 -3.70
C TYR A 69 3.66 7.05 -3.79
N LEU A 70 2.79 6.09 -4.04
CA LEU A 70 3.14 4.70 -4.30
C LEU A 70 2.62 4.29 -5.69
N VAL A 71 3.48 3.69 -6.50
CA VAL A 71 3.07 3.04 -7.75
C VAL A 71 2.42 1.69 -7.41
N VAL A 72 1.15 1.52 -7.79
CA VAL A 72 0.34 0.34 -7.46
C VAL A 72 0.43 -0.72 -8.55
N TYR A 73 0.68 -1.98 -8.16
CA TYR A 73 0.66 -3.14 -9.05
C TYR A 73 -0.55 -4.02 -8.74
N PHE A 74 -1.44 -4.19 -9.73
CA PHE A 74 -2.73 -4.86 -9.54
C PHE A 74 -2.66 -6.39 -9.54
N GLY A 75 -1.50 -6.95 -9.87
CA GLY A 75 -1.20 -8.36 -9.70
C GLY A 75 -0.85 -8.75 -8.26
N GLU A 76 -0.55 -7.75 -7.43
CA GLU A 76 -0.04 -7.91 -6.08
C GLU A 76 -1.13 -7.63 -5.02
N SER A 77 -0.86 -8.04 -3.79
CA SER A 77 -1.77 -7.81 -2.66
C SER A 77 -1.89 -6.30 -2.34
N ALA A 78 -3.11 -5.76 -2.35
CA ALA A 78 -3.39 -4.39 -1.95
C ALA A 78 -2.89 -4.12 -0.53
N ILE A 79 -3.07 -5.07 0.37
CA ILE A 79 -2.69 -4.98 1.78
C ILE A 79 -1.17 -4.86 1.91
N SER A 80 -0.41 -5.77 1.27
CA SER A 80 1.05 -5.75 1.34
C SER A 80 1.63 -4.45 0.77
N GLN A 81 1.01 -3.91 -0.28
CA GLN A 81 1.42 -2.63 -0.86
C GLN A 81 1.16 -1.46 0.09
N MET A 82 -0.03 -1.42 0.71
CA MET A 82 -0.36 -0.36 1.67
C MET A 82 0.46 -0.49 2.95
N ASP A 83 0.72 -1.70 3.44
CA ASP A 83 1.60 -1.90 4.59
C ASP A 83 3.03 -1.41 4.32
N ALA A 84 3.56 -1.68 3.12
CA ALA A 84 4.86 -1.15 2.70
C ALA A 84 4.85 0.40 2.65
N LEU A 85 3.82 1.00 2.04
CA LEU A 85 3.67 2.45 1.99
C LEU A 85 3.64 3.05 3.41
N PHE A 86 2.77 2.53 4.27
CA PHE A 86 2.60 3.07 5.62
C PHE A 86 3.85 2.87 6.48
N LYS A 87 4.60 1.79 6.29
CA LYS A 87 5.91 1.59 6.93
C LYS A 87 6.92 2.65 6.51
N ILE A 88 6.95 3.02 5.23
CA ILE A 88 7.88 4.05 4.71
C ILE A 88 7.57 5.42 5.32
N VAL A 89 6.28 5.78 5.46
CA VAL A 89 5.85 7.09 5.96
C VAL A 89 5.64 7.13 7.48
N GLU A 90 5.80 6.01 8.18
CA GLU A 90 5.62 5.90 9.63
C GLU A 90 6.54 6.86 10.40
N GLY A 91 5.97 7.59 11.36
CA GLY A 91 6.69 8.58 12.15
C GLY A 91 7.17 9.81 11.38
N LYS A 92 6.92 9.90 10.08
CA LYS A 92 7.37 11.00 9.20
C LYS A 92 6.21 11.86 8.71
N ALA A 93 5.07 11.26 8.40
CA ALA A 93 3.91 11.95 7.86
C ALA A 93 2.94 12.38 8.96
N ASN A 94 2.36 13.57 8.77
CA ASN A 94 1.27 14.10 9.59
C ASN A 94 0.03 14.30 8.70
N TRP A 95 -0.95 13.45 8.84
CA TRP A 95 -2.14 13.43 7.97
C TRP A 95 -3.03 14.67 8.11
N THR A 96 -2.78 15.53 9.09
CA THR A 96 -3.43 16.86 9.15
C THR A 96 -2.93 17.78 8.03
N HIS A 97 -1.68 17.57 7.53
CA HIS A 97 -1.00 18.45 6.59
C HIS A 97 -0.36 17.72 5.40
N ASP A 98 -0.25 16.40 5.44
CA ASP A 98 0.34 15.60 4.37
C ASP A 98 -0.74 14.79 3.64
N ARG A 99 -0.47 14.36 2.40
CA ARG A 99 -1.41 13.56 1.61
C ARG A 99 -0.73 12.34 1.01
N LEU A 100 -1.51 11.27 0.87
CA LEU A 100 -1.11 10.10 0.09
C LEU A 100 -1.59 10.20 -1.34
N VAL A 101 -0.81 9.62 -2.25
CA VAL A 101 -1.18 9.45 -3.64
C VAL A 101 -1.01 7.99 -4.04
N LEU A 102 -1.99 7.44 -4.72
CA LEU A 102 -1.88 6.14 -5.39
C LEU A 102 -1.69 6.40 -6.89
N ASP A 103 -0.56 5.93 -7.42
CA ASP A 103 -0.23 5.99 -8.83
C ASP A 103 -0.76 4.74 -9.53
N LEU A 104 -1.81 4.93 -10.34
CA LEU A 104 -2.62 3.92 -11.00
C LEU A 104 -2.35 3.93 -12.50
N GLU A 105 -1.22 3.37 -12.95
CA GLU A 105 -0.87 3.37 -14.39
C GLU A 105 -0.32 2.03 -14.91
N VAL A 106 -0.04 1.05 -14.03
CA VAL A 106 0.57 -0.23 -14.40
C VAL A 106 -0.46 -1.35 -14.38
N ALA A 107 -1.27 -1.47 -15.45
CA ALA A 107 -2.33 -2.49 -15.53
C ALA A 107 -1.79 -3.93 -15.57
N GLY A 108 -0.61 -4.16 -16.19
CA GLY A 108 -0.10 -5.50 -16.43
C GLY A 108 -1.09 -6.36 -17.23
N ILE A 109 -1.19 -7.64 -16.89
CA ILE A 109 -2.13 -8.59 -17.50
C ILE A 109 -3.44 -8.73 -16.71
N ASN A 110 -3.74 -7.77 -15.81
CA ASN A 110 -4.89 -7.87 -14.92
C ASN A 110 -6.18 -7.43 -15.62
N THR A 111 -7.30 -8.04 -15.22
CA THR A 111 -8.63 -7.65 -15.70
C THR A 111 -9.09 -6.34 -15.07
N ARG A 112 -10.04 -5.67 -15.72
CA ARG A 112 -10.65 -4.42 -15.24
C ARG A 112 -11.27 -4.60 -13.84
N GLU A 113 -11.90 -5.73 -13.60
CA GLU A 113 -12.53 -6.08 -12.32
C GLU A 113 -11.46 -6.20 -11.20
N ARG A 114 -10.36 -6.89 -11.49
CA ARG A 114 -9.25 -7.04 -10.53
C ARG A 114 -8.62 -5.70 -10.22
N ILE A 115 -8.34 -4.89 -11.24
CA ILE A 115 -7.77 -3.55 -11.07
C ILE A 115 -8.70 -2.70 -10.20
N THR A 116 -10.00 -2.67 -10.50
CA THR A 116 -10.98 -1.90 -9.71
C THR A 116 -11.06 -2.39 -8.26
N SER A 117 -11.15 -3.71 -8.04
CA SER A 117 -11.23 -4.26 -6.68
C SER A 117 -9.93 -4.03 -5.87
N THR A 118 -8.77 -4.12 -6.51
CA THR A 118 -7.49 -3.80 -5.85
C THR A 118 -7.41 -2.32 -5.50
N THR A 119 -7.82 -1.44 -6.43
CA THR A 119 -7.91 0.00 -6.17
C THR A 119 -8.82 0.29 -4.98
N GLN A 120 -10.04 -0.27 -4.96
CA GLN A 120 -10.99 -0.06 -3.86
C GLN A 120 -10.37 -0.47 -2.51
N LYS A 121 -9.70 -1.61 -2.44
CA LYS A 121 -9.04 -2.07 -1.21
C LYS A 121 -7.92 -1.12 -0.77
N CYS A 122 -7.09 -0.64 -1.70
CA CYS A 122 -6.06 0.34 -1.38
C CYS A 122 -6.66 1.62 -0.81
N LEU A 123 -7.76 2.11 -1.42
CA LEU A 123 -8.49 3.30 -0.97
C LEU A 123 -9.05 3.12 0.44
N ASP A 124 -9.67 1.97 0.71
CA ASP A 124 -10.27 1.67 2.02
C ASP A 124 -9.21 1.60 3.13
N ILE A 125 -8.06 0.97 2.85
CA ILE A 125 -6.94 0.90 3.79
C ILE A 125 -6.38 2.30 4.05
N CYS A 126 -6.16 3.10 3.01
CA CYS A 126 -5.69 4.47 3.17
C CYS A 126 -6.66 5.29 4.02
N LYS A 127 -7.97 5.24 3.71
CA LYS A 127 -9.00 5.94 4.46
C LYS A 127 -9.08 5.49 5.92
N ALA A 128 -8.99 4.18 6.17
CA ALA A 128 -8.99 3.64 7.53
C ALA A 128 -7.80 4.14 8.36
N ARG A 129 -6.62 4.29 7.75
CA ARG A 129 -5.38 4.68 8.45
C ARG A 129 -5.16 6.18 8.55
N THR A 130 -5.70 6.96 7.63
CA THR A 130 -5.47 8.43 7.57
C THR A 130 -6.73 9.27 7.79
N GLY A 131 -7.91 8.66 7.78
CA GLY A 131 -9.19 9.35 7.79
C GLY A 131 -9.65 9.85 6.41
N MET A 132 -8.80 9.76 5.38
CA MET A 132 -9.05 10.31 4.04
C MET A 132 -8.80 9.30 2.93
N TYR A 133 -9.53 9.42 1.81
CA TYR A 133 -9.10 8.77 0.58
C TYR A 133 -7.81 9.43 0.06
N PRO A 134 -6.87 8.65 -0.50
CA PRO A 134 -5.70 9.19 -1.17
C PRO A 134 -6.10 9.89 -2.47
N ILE A 135 -5.27 10.79 -2.96
CA ILE A 135 -5.35 11.31 -4.31
C ILE A 135 -5.00 10.16 -5.27
N CYS A 136 -5.73 10.04 -6.39
CA CYS A 136 -5.45 9.03 -7.40
C CYS A 136 -4.80 9.67 -8.62
N TYR A 137 -3.55 9.28 -8.90
CA TYR A 137 -2.87 9.68 -10.14
C TYR A 137 -3.13 8.67 -11.24
N SER A 138 -3.43 9.15 -12.44
CA SER A 138 -3.55 8.34 -13.66
C SER A 138 -3.66 9.23 -14.92
N ARG A 139 -3.97 8.58 -16.04
CA ARG A 139 -4.38 9.22 -17.31
C ARG A 139 -5.82 8.89 -17.63
N ALA A 140 -6.57 9.84 -18.20
CA ALA A 140 -7.98 9.62 -18.54
C ALA A 140 -8.19 8.36 -19.40
N SER A 141 -7.34 8.14 -20.40
CA SER A 141 -7.41 6.95 -21.27
C SER A 141 -7.19 5.64 -20.51
N TRP A 142 -6.26 5.64 -19.54
CA TRP A 142 -6.01 4.46 -18.72
C TRP A 142 -7.19 4.16 -17.79
N VAL A 143 -7.71 5.19 -17.12
CA VAL A 143 -8.89 5.06 -16.25
C VAL A 143 -10.09 4.52 -17.02
N ASN A 144 -10.38 5.08 -18.19
CA ASN A 144 -11.48 4.61 -19.04
C ASN A 144 -11.35 3.15 -19.47
N THR A 145 -10.11 2.69 -19.66
CA THR A 145 -9.83 1.31 -20.09
C THR A 145 -9.91 0.33 -18.92
N TYR A 146 -9.36 0.70 -17.78
CA TYR A 146 -9.03 -0.27 -16.74
C TYR A 146 -9.79 -0.10 -15.42
N LEU A 147 -10.50 1.00 -15.19
CA LEU A 147 -11.27 1.21 -13.97
C LEU A 147 -12.78 1.30 -14.23
N ARG A 148 -13.55 0.73 -13.31
CA ARG A 148 -14.99 0.95 -13.19
C ARG A 148 -15.22 2.07 -12.18
N ILE A 149 -15.25 3.31 -12.67
CA ILE A 149 -15.44 4.51 -11.82
C ILE A 149 -16.75 4.44 -11.05
N ASP A 150 -17.78 3.88 -11.65
CA ASP A 150 -19.11 3.67 -11.05
C ASP A 150 -19.12 2.78 -9.80
N GLN A 151 -18.04 2.02 -9.57
CA GLN A 151 -17.85 1.13 -8.41
C GLN A 151 -16.90 1.72 -7.34
N LEU A 152 -16.36 2.90 -7.59
CA LEU A 152 -15.41 3.56 -6.71
C LEU A 152 -16.06 4.76 -5.99
N PRO A 153 -15.60 5.15 -4.81
CA PRO A 153 -16.04 6.37 -4.16
C PRO A 153 -15.66 7.60 -5.01
N ARG A 154 -16.24 8.76 -4.69
CA ARG A 154 -15.75 10.00 -5.27
C ARG A 154 -14.31 10.24 -4.83
N LEU A 155 -13.42 10.47 -5.79
CA LEU A 155 -11.98 10.59 -5.60
C LEU A 155 -11.46 11.94 -6.09
N ASP A 156 -10.38 12.39 -5.49
CA ASP A 156 -9.58 13.50 -6.00
C ASP A 156 -8.58 12.96 -7.03
N TRP A 157 -8.67 13.48 -8.26
CA TRP A 157 -7.87 13.00 -9.37
C TRP A 157 -6.68 13.90 -9.67
N TRP A 158 -5.53 13.32 -9.77
CA TRP A 158 -4.34 13.90 -10.37
C TRP A 158 -4.16 13.29 -11.76
N LEU A 159 -4.44 14.08 -12.81
CA LEU A 159 -4.51 13.58 -14.16
C LEU A 159 -3.33 14.06 -15.01
N ALA A 160 -2.64 13.12 -15.65
CA ALA A 160 -1.59 13.42 -16.61
C ALA A 160 -2.18 13.59 -18.02
N THR A 161 -1.94 14.77 -18.62
CA THR A 161 -2.25 15.03 -20.00
C THR A 161 -1.19 15.97 -20.58
N TYR A 162 -0.37 15.44 -21.49
CA TYR A 162 0.74 16.18 -22.10
C TYR A 162 0.32 16.66 -23.47
N LYS A 163 0.12 17.96 -23.63
CA LYS A 163 -0.33 18.59 -24.89
C LYS A 163 0.86 18.99 -25.73
N LYS A 164 0.82 18.61 -27.02
CA LYS A 164 1.89 18.91 -28.02
C LYS A 164 1.88 20.37 -28.46
N PRO A 165 2.99 20.95 -28.98
CA PRO A 165 4.26 20.26 -29.28
C PRO A 165 5.21 20.16 -28.09
N TYR A 166 6.15 19.21 -28.17
CA TYR A 166 7.29 19.10 -27.26
C TYR A 166 8.56 19.78 -27.83
N PRO A 167 9.43 20.35 -26.98
CA PRO A 167 9.16 20.76 -25.59
C PRO A 167 8.13 21.89 -25.60
N TYR A 168 7.39 22.04 -24.51
CA TYR A 168 6.43 23.13 -24.40
C TYR A 168 7.17 24.48 -24.51
N PRO A 169 6.87 25.34 -25.50
CA PRO A 169 7.70 26.51 -25.79
C PRO A 169 7.62 27.56 -24.69
N THR A 170 6.53 27.59 -23.94
CA THR A 170 6.33 28.54 -22.86
C THR A 170 5.53 27.88 -21.76
N TYR A 171 6.09 27.87 -20.57
CA TYR A 171 5.41 27.42 -19.39
C TYR A 171 4.68 28.60 -18.75
N THR A 172 3.37 28.52 -18.65
CA THR A 172 2.54 29.54 -18.00
C THR A 172 1.55 28.88 -17.04
N PRO A 173 0.99 29.61 -16.08
CA PRO A 173 -0.01 29.08 -15.17
C PRO A 173 -1.27 28.51 -15.87
N GLU A 174 -1.58 28.98 -17.07
CA GLU A 174 -2.75 28.57 -17.85
C GLU A 174 -2.44 27.52 -18.93
N HIS A 175 -1.17 27.35 -19.25
CA HIS A 175 -0.73 26.39 -20.27
C HIS A 175 -0.43 25.03 -19.62
N PRO A 176 -0.83 23.91 -20.26
CA PRO A 176 -1.52 23.74 -21.53
C PRO A 176 -3.06 23.72 -21.46
N GLY A 177 -3.68 24.20 -20.41
CA GLY A 177 -5.10 24.14 -20.15
C GLY A 177 -5.48 22.94 -19.25
N PRO A 178 -6.75 22.59 -19.11
CA PRO A 178 -7.20 21.48 -18.28
C PRO A 178 -6.78 20.11 -18.86
N PRO A 179 -6.65 19.07 -18.04
CA PRO A 179 -6.43 17.71 -18.52
C PRO A 179 -7.68 17.15 -19.19
N ASP A 180 -7.51 16.03 -19.90
CA ASP A 180 -8.63 15.22 -20.32
C ASP A 180 -9.24 14.53 -19.09
N LEU A 181 -10.57 14.48 -18.99
CA LEU A 181 -11.27 13.84 -17.89
C LEU A 181 -11.69 12.42 -18.24
N PRO A 182 -11.56 11.45 -17.32
CA PRO A 182 -12.16 10.13 -17.52
C PRO A 182 -13.70 10.21 -17.55
N GLY A 183 -14.34 9.25 -18.22
CA GLY A 183 -15.79 9.13 -18.19
C GLY A 183 -16.30 8.92 -16.76
N GLY A 184 -17.32 9.73 -16.37
CA GLY A 184 -17.86 9.71 -15.01
C GLY A 184 -17.09 10.53 -13.98
N VAL A 185 -16.08 11.28 -14.40
CA VAL A 185 -15.31 12.22 -13.57
C VAL A 185 -15.60 13.65 -14.02
N ASP A 186 -16.15 14.46 -13.14
CA ASP A 186 -16.59 15.83 -13.46
C ASP A 186 -15.49 16.88 -13.25
N THR A 187 -14.47 16.57 -12.46
CA THR A 187 -13.41 17.52 -12.09
C THR A 187 -12.10 16.80 -11.78
N TYR A 188 -11.03 17.56 -11.69
CA TYR A 188 -9.71 17.09 -11.28
C TYR A 188 -9.15 17.99 -10.18
N LEU A 189 -8.20 17.49 -9.44
CA LEU A 189 -7.48 18.23 -8.40
C LEU A 189 -6.15 18.77 -8.92
N ILE A 190 -5.36 17.91 -9.57
CA ILE A 190 -4.03 18.24 -10.09
C ILE A 190 -3.95 17.79 -11.56
N HIS A 191 -3.28 18.59 -12.37
CA HIS A 191 -2.93 18.29 -13.75
C HIS A 191 -1.41 18.17 -13.87
N GLN A 192 -0.89 16.96 -14.15
CA GLN A 192 0.50 16.81 -14.58
C GLN A 192 0.59 17.22 -16.04
N THR A 193 1.29 18.32 -16.27
CA THR A 193 1.25 19.03 -17.57
C THR A 193 2.34 18.57 -18.53
N GLY A 194 3.37 17.90 -18.03
CA GLY A 194 4.45 17.36 -18.84
C GLY A 194 5.56 16.69 -18.02
N ASP A 195 6.20 15.73 -18.65
CA ASP A 195 7.32 14.93 -18.12
C ASP A 195 8.70 15.33 -18.69
N LYS A 196 8.72 16.33 -19.56
CA LYS A 196 9.93 16.81 -20.27
C LYS A 196 10.20 18.30 -20.08
N ASN A 197 9.79 18.82 -18.94
CA ASN A 197 10.09 20.19 -18.58
C ASN A 197 11.54 20.30 -18.11
N LYS A 198 12.18 21.45 -18.33
CA LYS A 198 13.54 21.68 -17.83
C LYS A 198 13.56 21.52 -16.31
N ALA A 199 14.36 20.60 -15.83
CA ALA A 199 14.42 20.30 -14.42
C ALA A 199 14.97 21.46 -13.58
N ILE A 200 14.41 21.62 -12.39
CA ILE A 200 14.77 22.67 -11.43
C ILE A 200 15.67 22.03 -10.37
N GLY A 201 16.96 22.35 -10.36
CA GLY A 201 17.89 21.87 -9.34
C GLY A 201 18.16 20.36 -9.32
N SER A 202 17.80 19.65 -10.38
CA SER A 202 17.88 18.19 -10.46
C SER A 202 19.15 17.70 -11.16
N ALA A 203 19.57 16.47 -10.89
CA ALA A 203 20.54 15.75 -11.70
C ALA A 203 19.97 15.29 -13.04
N SER A 204 18.65 15.06 -13.09
CA SER A 204 17.94 14.76 -14.34
C SER A 204 17.86 15.99 -15.23
N ARG A 205 17.83 15.75 -16.54
CA ARG A 205 17.53 16.79 -17.53
C ARG A 205 16.08 17.26 -17.45
N TYR A 206 15.17 16.38 -17.10
CA TYR A 206 13.74 16.57 -17.12
C TYR A 206 13.12 16.35 -15.76
N MET A 207 11.97 17.00 -15.53
CA MET A 207 11.17 16.94 -14.31
C MET A 207 9.69 17.07 -14.68
N ASP A 208 8.86 16.40 -13.91
CA ASP A 208 7.42 16.45 -14.05
C ASP A 208 6.88 17.72 -13.39
N PHE A 209 6.03 18.42 -14.14
CA PHE A 209 5.42 19.68 -13.72
C PHE A 209 3.93 19.52 -13.55
N ASP A 210 3.41 20.10 -12.46
CA ASP A 210 2.06 19.94 -11.99
C ASP A 210 1.34 21.26 -11.81
N ARG A 211 0.07 21.28 -12.08
CA ARG A 211 -0.83 22.41 -11.84
C ARG A 211 -2.01 22.00 -11.00
N TRP A 212 -2.14 22.64 -9.86
CA TRP A 212 -3.33 22.53 -9.04
C TRP A 212 -4.53 23.16 -9.78
N ASN A 213 -5.71 22.56 -9.67
CA ASN A 213 -6.96 23.14 -10.19
C ASN A 213 -7.47 24.22 -9.23
N GLY A 214 -6.72 25.26 -9.05
CA GLY A 214 -6.99 26.36 -8.15
C GLY A 214 -5.74 27.17 -7.82
N SER A 215 -5.91 28.15 -6.97
CA SER A 215 -4.85 29.04 -6.48
C SER A 215 -3.99 28.40 -5.38
N LYS A 216 -2.89 29.06 -5.01
CA LYS A 216 -2.11 28.71 -3.80
C LYS A 216 -2.99 28.64 -2.55
N ALA A 217 -3.94 29.55 -2.39
CA ALA A 217 -4.84 29.54 -1.24
C ALA A 217 -5.73 28.27 -1.22
N ASP A 218 -6.09 27.76 -2.39
CA ASP A 218 -6.86 26.51 -2.49
C ASP A 218 -6.00 25.29 -2.13
N VAL A 219 -4.72 25.27 -2.53
CA VAL A 219 -3.76 24.24 -2.07
C VAL A 219 -3.65 24.28 -0.55
N LEU A 220 -3.34 25.44 0.04
CA LEU A 220 -3.17 25.58 1.48
C LEU A 220 -4.43 25.16 2.24
N ARG A 221 -5.60 25.51 1.73
CA ARG A 221 -6.89 25.10 2.32
C ARG A 221 -7.06 23.58 2.26
N TYR A 222 -6.77 22.96 1.13
CA TYR A 222 -6.87 21.50 0.95
C TYR A 222 -5.98 20.75 1.96
N PHE A 223 -4.76 21.21 2.16
CA PHE A 223 -3.80 20.60 3.09
C PHE A 223 -4.06 20.95 4.56
N SER A 224 -4.81 21.99 4.86
CA SER A 224 -5.08 22.46 6.24
C SER A 224 -6.56 22.40 6.60
N ASN A 225 -7.43 21.94 5.70
CA ASN A 225 -8.87 21.93 5.95
C ASN A 225 -9.26 20.75 6.88
N PRO A 226 -9.76 21.00 8.10
CA PRO A 226 -10.23 19.97 9.01
C PRO A 226 -11.42 19.16 8.47
N GLU A 227 -12.13 19.63 7.44
CA GLU A 227 -13.19 18.84 6.77
C GLU A 227 -12.63 17.65 5.98
N TYR A 228 -11.35 17.69 5.56
CA TYR A 228 -10.64 16.56 4.96
C TYR A 228 -9.93 15.68 6.00
N VAL A 229 -9.66 16.23 7.15
CA VAL A 229 -9.32 15.49 8.35
C VAL A 229 -10.63 15.26 9.07
N ASN A 230 -11.24 14.10 8.92
CA ASN A 230 -12.30 13.72 9.83
C ASN A 230 -11.67 13.71 11.24
N PRO A 231 -11.93 14.74 12.11
CA PRO A 231 -11.37 14.79 13.46
C PRO A 231 -11.85 13.63 14.33
N ASN A 232 -12.91 12.97 13.89
CA ASN A 232 -13.36 11.67 14.27
C ASN A 232 -13.58 10.92 12.96
N PRO A 233 -12.67 10.01 12.54
CA PRO A 233 -13.11 8.98 11.64
C PRO A 233 -14.35 8.40 12.32
N THR A 234 -15.54 8.60 11.74
CA THR A 234 -16.69 7.79 12.14
C THR A 234 -16.13 6.37 12.06
N PRO A 235 -15.97 5.67 13.20
CA PRO A 235 -15.46 4.32 13.13
C PRO A 235 -16.30 3.67 12.04
N PRO A 236 -15.73 2.95 11.08
CA PRO A 236 -16.54 2.18 10.14
C PRO A 236 -17.58 1.51 11.01
N ASP A 237 -18.85 1.53 10.58
CA ASP A 237 -19.95 0.90 11.33
C ASP A 237 -19.34 -0.27 12.11
N PRO A 238 -19.46 -0.36 13.45
CA PRO A 238 -18.73 -1.32 14.25
C PRO A 238 -18.78 -2.76 13.70
N GLY A 239 -19.75 -3.02 12.82
CA GLY A 239 -19.93 -4.27 12.11
C GLY A 239 -19.28 -4.36 10.73
N THR A 240 -18.65 -3.30 10.19
CA THR A 240 -18.02 -3.38 8.87
C THR A 240 -16.65 -4.06 8.96
N VAL A 241 -16.52 -5.21 8.28
CA VAL A 241 -15.24 -5.92 8.15
C VAL A 241 -14.31 -5.14 7.21
N LEU A 242 -13.19 -4.66 7.71
CA LEU A 242 -12.18 -3.97 6.91
C LEU A 242 -11.40 -4.97 6.05
N PHE A 243 -10.96 -6.07 6.67
CA PHE A 243 -10.25 -7.18 6.03
C PHE A 243 -10.24 -8.38 6.97
N ARG A 244 -9.73 -9.53 6.45
CA ARG A 244 -9.50 -10.74 7.25
C ARG A 244 -8.01 -10.94 7.46
N ALA A 245 -7.66 -11.49 8.63
CA ALA A 245 -6.28 -11.80 8.96
C ALA A 245 -6.18 -13.17 9.63
N ARG A 246 -5.02 -13.83 9.48
CA ARG A 246 -4.74 -15.14 10.07
C ARG A 246 -3.58 -15.05 11.06
N CYS A 247 -3.76 -15.64 12.22
CA CYS A 247 -2.68 -15.78 13.20
C CYS A 247 -1.62 -16.77 12.70
N VAL A 248 -0.35 -16.35 12.69
CA VAL A 248 0.78 -17.16 12.19
C VAL A 248 1.72 -17.63 13.30
N VAL A 249 1.37 -17.38 14.56
CA VAL A 249 2.11 -17.83 15.73
C VAL A 249 1.30 -18.80 16.60
N SER A 250 1.96 -19.59 17.43
CA SER A 250 1.31 -20.63 18.24
C SER A 250 0.27 -20.10 19.22
N ALA A 251 0.46 -18.88 19.71
CA ALA A 251 -0.52 -18.17 20.53
C ALA A 251 -0.31 -16.65 20.40
N LEU A 252 -1.38 -15.91 20.16
CA LEU A 252 -1.41 -14.45 20.11
C LEU A 252 -2.49 -13.95 21.07
N TYR A 253 -2.11 -13.18 22.09
CA TYR A 253 -3.04 -12.69 23.08
C TYR A 253 -4.10 -11.78 22.48
N LYS A 254 -5.35 -12.00 22.87
CA LYS A 254 -6.48 -11.08 22.73
C LYS A 254 -6.56 -10.20 23.97
N ARG A 255 -6.79 -8.90 23.80
CA ARG A 255 -6.78 -7.90 24.88
C ARG A 255 -8.01 -7.00 24.81
N GLU A 256 -8.35 -6.35 25.94
CA GLU A 256 -9.46 -5.40 26.06
C GLU A 256 -9.20 -4.06 25.34
N GLY A 257 -8.04 -3.86 24.75
CA GLY A 257 -7.70 -2.61 24.06
C GLY A 257 -6.39 -2.71 23.24
N PRO A 258 -6.11 -1.69 22.42
CA PRO A 258 -4.99 -1.66 21.50
C PRO A 258 -3.67 -1.35 22.24
N GLY A 259 -3.05 -2.37 22.83
CA GLY A 259 -1.78 -2.23 23.52
C GLY A 259 -1.50 -3.32 24.54
N THR A 260 -0.23 -3.54 24.84
CA THR A 260 0.21 -4.58 25.80
C THR A 260 -0.18 -4.25 27.24
N ARG A 261 -0.55 -3.00 27.54
CA ARG A 261 -1.02 -2.54 28.87
C ARG A 261 -2.45 -2.99 29.20
N TYR A 262 -3.22 -3.41 28.20
CA TYR A 262 -4.61 -3.86 28.41
C TYR A 262 -4.67 -5.31 28.85
N SER A 263 -5.68 -5.67 29.64
CA SER A 263 -5.89 -7.02 30.17
C SER A 263 -6.01 -8.05 29.04
N VAL A 264 -5.48 -9.25 29.30
CA VAL A 264 -5.63 -10.38 28.37
C VAL A 264 -6.99 -11.03 28.59
N VAL A 265 -7.77 -11.17 27.50
CA VAL A 265 -9.11 -11.78 27.51
C VAL A 265 -9.14 -13.12 26.74
N GLY A 266 -8.00 -13.59 26.27
CA GLY A 266 -7.89 -14.87 25.57
C GLY A 266 -6.70 -14.90 24.62
N SER A 267 -6.67 -15.84 23.69
CA SER A 267 -5.64 -15.93 22.66
C SER A 267 -6.22 -16.43 21.34
N LEU A 268 -5.53 -16.12 20.24
CA LEU A 268 -5.68 -16.76 18.94
C LEU A 268 -4.62 -17.84 18.82
N ASN A 269 -4.98 -18.97 18.24
CA ASN A 269 -4.06 -20.03 17.89
C ASN A 269 -3.53 -19.85 16.46
N ILE A 270 -2.42 -20.48 16.17
CA ILE A 270 -1.88 -20.51 14.80
C ILE A 270 -2.93 -21.06 13.82
N GLY A 271 -3.12 -20.34 12.71
CA GLY A 271 -4.11 -20.68 11.69
C GLY A 271 -5.50 -20.08 11.93
N GLU A 272 -5.83 -19.58 13.12
CA GLU A 272 -7.11 -18.91 13.35
C GLU A 272 -7.23 -17.65 12.49
N GLU A 273 -8.37 -17.52 11.82
CA GLU A 273 -8.74 -16.37 11.00
C GLU A 273 -9.70 -15.48 11.76
N VAL A 274 -9.51 -14.20 11.64
CA VAL A 274 -10.37 -13.19 12.26
C VAL A 274 -10.77 -12.13 11.25
N ASP A 275 -11.98 -11.62 11.40
CA ASP A 275 -12.40 -10.39 10.74
C ASP A 275 -11.85 -9.20 11.53
N VAL A 276 -11.30 -8.22 10.83
CA VAL A 276 -10.77 -7.00 11.42
C VAL A 276 -11.72 -5.86 11.16
N TYR A 277 -12.16 -5.20 12.23
CA TYR A 277 -13.16 -4.13 12.21
C TYR A 277 -12.55 -2.74 12.44
N GLU A 278 -11.36 -2.68 13.04
CA GLU A 278 -10.64 -1.44 13.32
C GLU A 278 -9.14 -1.70 13.40
N VAL A 279 -8.32 -0.74 12.97
CA VAL A 279 -6.86 -0.75 13.13
C VAL A 279 -6.44 0.49 13.90
N LYS A 280 -5.69 0.30 14.99
CA LYS A 280 -5.15 1.38 15.80
C LYS A 280 -3.78 1.02 16.35
N ASP A 281 -2.76 1.83 16.06
CA ASP A 281 -1.38 1.67 16.56
C ASP A 281 -0.86 0.22 16.41
N ASP A 282 -0.95 -0.37 15.22
CA ASP A 282 -0.60 -1.77 14.91
C ASP A 282 -1.42 -2.83 15.66
N TRP A 283 -2.60 -2.46 16.20
CA TRP A 283 -3.53 -3.38 16.81
C TRP A 283 -4.78 -3.54 15.98
N TYR A 284 -5.30 -4.76 15.89
CA TYR A 284 -6.52 -5.12 15.18
C TYR A 284 -7.66 -5.37 16.15
N ARG A 285 -8.78 -4.64 16.04
CA ARG A 285 -10.02 -4.99 16.71
C ARG A 285 -10.68 -6.12 15.93
N ILE A 286 -10.89 -7.24 16.61
CA ILE A 286 -11.35 -8.49 16.03
C ILE A 286 -12.75 -8.92 16.49
N ASP A 287 -13.48 -8.01 17.13
CA ASP A 287 -14.87 -8.21 17.53
C ASP A 287 -15.67 -6.97 17.11
N PRO A 288 -16.84 -7.15 16.44
CA PRO A 288 -17.64 -6.03 15.95
C PRO A 288 -18.33 -5.23 17.05
N GLN A 289 -18.57 -5.83 18.23
CA GLN A 289 -19.34 -5.22 19.31
C GLN A 289 -18.51 -5.00 20.58
N ALA A 290 -17.49 -5.81 20.80
CA ALA A 290 -16.65 -5.74 21.98
C ALA A 290 -15.26 -5.16 21.66
N SER A 291 -14.64 -4.55 22.68
CA SER A 291 -13.26 -4.06 22.59
C SER A 291 -12.27 -5.22 22.74
N VAL A 292 -12.23 -6.10 21.75
CA VAL A 292 -11.30 -7.23 21.69
C VAL A 292 -10.26 -6.99 20.61
N TRP A 293 -8.99 -6.92 21.01
CA TRP A 293 -7.87 -6.54 20.18
C TRP A 293 -6.77 -7.58 20.19
N CYS A 294 -6.09 -7.75 19.07
CA CYS A 294 -4.84 -8.49 18.98
C CYS A 294 -3.79 -7.65 18.25
N SER A 295 -2.51 -8.00 18.39
CA SER A 295 -1.46 -7.31 17.63
C SER A 295 -1.63 -7.53 16.13
N GLY A 296 -1.55 -6.46 15.35
CA GLY A 296 -1.58 -6.49 13.88
C GLY A 296 -0.20 -6.63 13.25
N ASN A 297 0.85 -6.77 14.06
CA ASN A 297 2.21 -6.88 13.55
C ASN A 297 2.36 -8.10 12.62
N ALA A 298 3.01 -7.91 11.46
CA ALA A 298 3.20 -8.94 10.43
C ALA A 298 3.96 -10.20 10.91
N ARG A 299 4.65 -10.12 12.07
CA ARG A 299 5.26 -11.28 12.72
C ARG A 299 4.22 -12.24 13.33
N TYR A 300 3.03 -11.73 13.64
CA TYR A 300 1.97 -12.44 14.35
C TYR A 300 0.72 -12.70 13.52
N MET A 301 0.43 -11.79 12.59
CA MET A 301 -0.77 -11.83 11.75
C MET A 301 -0.39 -11.73 10.27
N ARG A 302 -1.01 -12.57 9.45
CA ARG A 302 -0.98 -12.50 7.99
C ARG A 302 -2.35 -12.05 7.50
N LEU A 303 -2.36 -11.05 6.64
CA LEU A 303 -3.57 -10.53 6.01
C LEU A 303 -4.07 -11.50 4.93
N LEU A 304 -5.39 -11.66 4.82
CA LEU A 304 -6.04 -12.52 3.85
C LEU A 304 -6.75 -11.66 2.79
N ASP A 305 -6.39 -11.84 1.53
CA ASP A 305 -7.02 -11.13 0.42
C ASP A 305 -8.38 -11.78 0.06
N PRO A 306 -9.52 -11.08 0.18
CA PRO A 306 -10.79 -11.60 -0.31
C PRO A 306 -10.73 -11.76 -1.84
N GLY A 307 -10.86 -12.98 -2.33
CA GLY A 307 -10.91 -13.28 -3.77
C GLY A 307 -9.61 -13.73 -4.42
N GLN A 308 -8.46 -13.70 -3.71
CA GLN A 308 -7.33 -14.53 -4.10
C GLN A 308 -7.44 -15.91 -3.46
N PRO A 309 -7.16 -17.01 -4.18
CA PRO A 309 -6.94 -18.29 -3.53
C PRO A 309 -5.87 -18.08 -2.47
N ASP A 310 -6.20 -18.41 -1.22
CA ASP A 310 -5.26 -18.31 -0.11
C ASP A 310 -3.92 -18.98 -0.52
N PRO A 311 -2.79 -18.23 -0.56
CA PRO A 311 -1.50 -18.83 -0.91
C PRO A 311 -1.16 -20.03 -0.02
N GLY A 312 -1.73 -20.06 1.20
CA GLY A 312 -1.65 -21.20 2.10
C GLY A 312 -2.59 -22.38 1.75
N LYS A 313 -3.54 -22.19 0.84
CA LYS A 313 -4.44 -23.25 0.33
C LYS A 313 -4.04 -23.78 -1.05
N GLN A 314 -3.09 -23.14 -1.72
CA GLN A 314 -2.51 -23.65 -2.96
C GLN A 314 -1.28 -24.50 -2.63
N PRO A 315 -1.18 -25.73 -3.15
CA PRO A 315 -0.01 -26.54 -2.92
C PRO A 315 1.22 -25.91 -3.64
N LEU A 316 2.29 -25.75 -2.89
CA LEU A 316 3.57 -25.29 -3.42
C LEU A 316 4.27 -26.37 -4.27
N PHE A 317 4.18 -27.62 -3.79
CA PHE A 317 4.71 -28.83 -4.44
C PHE A 317 4.17 -30.08 -3.75
N LYS A 318 4.54 -31.26 -4.25
CA LYS A 318 4.29 -32.55 -3.61
C LYS A 318 5.56 -33.16 -3.06
N VAL A 319 5.41 -33.93 -1.99
CA VAL A 319 6.48 -34.78 -1.46
C VAL A 319 5.98 -36.20 -1.22
N LYS A 320 6.91 -37.16 -1.35
CA LYS A 320 6.71 -38.57 -1.01
C LYS A 320 7.45 -38.89 0.28
N VAL A 321 6.80 -39.59 1.18
CA VAL A 321 7.40 -40.07 2.43
C VAL A 321 8.27 -41.29 2.14
N ILE A 322 9.55 -41.24 2.56
CA ILE A 322 10.54 -42.29 2.28
C ILE A 322 10.91 -43.14 3.49
N VAL A 323 10.39 -42.82 4.66
CA VAL A 323 10.57 -43.57 5.92
C VAL A 323 9.33 -44.37 6.30
N THR A 324 9.46 -45.39 7.11
CA THR A 324 8.36 -46.28 7.50
C THR A 324 7.20 -45.53 8.15
N ALA A 325 7.49 -44.52 8.98
CA ALA A 325 6.52 -43.66 9.61
C ALA A 325 7.11 -42.25 9.81
N LEU A 326 6.34 -41.21 9.45
CA LEU A 326 6.67 -39.81 9.65
C LEU A 326 5.55 -39.14 10.46
N TYR A 327 5.88 -38.59 11.63
CA TYR A 327 4.87 -37.97 12.49
C TYR A 327 4.24 -36.72 11.86
N LYS A 328 2.93 -36.63 11.99
CA LYS A 328 2.15 -35.39 11.80
C LYS A 328 2.08 -34.66 13.13
N ARG A 329 2.25 -33.33 13.11
CA ARG A 329 2.27 -32.49 14.31
C ARG A 329 1.40 -31.24 14.14
N ARG A 330 1.01 -30.61 15.25
CA ARG A 330 0.20 -29.36 15.26
C ARG A 330 0.99 -28.10 14.93
N GLY A 331 2.27 -28.19 14.58
CA GLY A 331 3.11 -27.04 14.26
C GLY A 331 4.50 -27.43 13.75
N PRO A 332 5.29 -26.46 13.26
CA PRO A 332 6.54 -26.67 12.54
C PRO A 332 7.74 -26.89 13.47
N SER A 333 7.65 -27.82 14.43
CA SER A 333 8.78 -28.29 15.20
C SER A 333 8.49 -29.64 15.89
N ALA A 334 9.55 -30.31 16.36
CA ALA A 334 9.42 -31.56 17.12
C ALA A 334 8.78 -31.39 18.50
N SER A 335 8.68 -30.17 19.03
CA SER A 335 8.04 -29.86 20.30
C SER A 335 6.51 -29.84 20.24
N TYR A 336 5.92 -29.73 19.03
CA TYR A 336 4.46 -29.74 18.89
C TYR A 336 3.87 -31.13 19.04
N ALA A 337 2.66 -31.20 19.58
CA ALA A 337 1.94 -32.44 19.80
C ALA A 337 1.78 -33.24 18.49
N ILE A 338 1.95 -34.56 18.60
CA ILE A 338 1.72 -35.51 17.50
C ILE A 338 0.23 -35.67 17.30
N THR A 339 -0.25 -35.56 16.04
CA THR A 339 -1.65 -35.75 15.65
C THR A 339 -1.88 -37.02 14.82
N GLY A 340 -0.81 -37.73 14.49
CA GLY A 340 -0.84 -38.94 13.68
C GLY A 340 0.50 -39.16 12.98
N TYR A 341 0.50 -39.96 11.92
CA TYR A 341 1.68 -40.25 11.12
C TYR A 341 1.32 -40.47 9.65
N LEU A 342 2.32 -40.31 8.78
CA LEU A 342 2.29 -40.68 7.38
C LEU A 342 3.12 -41.96 7.21
N ARG A 343 2.74 -42.81 6.27
CA ARG A 343 3.41 -44.09 5.97
C ARG A 343 4.37 -43.92 4.79
N LYS A 344 5.35 -44.80 4.69
CA LYS A 344 6.25 -44.88 3.54
C LYS A 344 5.45 -45.03 2.23
N GLY A 345 5.79 -44.19 1.27
CA GLY A 345 5.14 -44.13 -0.04
C GLY A 345 3.96 -43.18 -0.14
N GLU A 346 3.42 -42.68 0.98
CA GLU A 346 2.37 -41.65 0.93
C GLU A 346 2.88 -40.38 0.29
N GLU A 347 2.04 -39.79 -0.56
CA GLU A 347 2.29 -38.51 -1.25
C GLU A 347 1.38 -37.45 -0.65
N VAL A 348 1.96 -36.32 -0.27
CA VAL A 348 1.21 -35.21 0.31
C VAL A 348 1.56 -33.91 -0.40
N HIS A 349 0.57 -33.03 -0.51
CA HIS A 349 0.80 -31.67 -0.96
C HIS A 349 1.41 -30.83 0.18
N VAL A 350 2.33 -29.99 -0.16
CA VAL A 350 2.96 -29.01 0.75
C VAL A 350 2.37 -27.63 0.47
N TYR A 351 1.79 -27.01 1.47
CA TYR A 351 1.14 -25.71 1.38
C TYR A 351 1.97 -24.58 2.01
N GLU A 352 2.91 -24.93 2.88
CA GLU A 352 3.80 -23.96 3.55
C GLU A 352 5.12 -24.66 3.96
N VAL A 353 6.20 -23.89 3.96
CA VAL A 353 7.53 -24.34 4.41
C VAL A 353 8.05 -23.39 5.47
N THR A 354 8.33 -23.92 6.67
CA THR A 354 8.88 -23.13 7.78
C THR A 354 9.98 -23.94 8.47
N ASN A 355 11.19 -23.44 8.51
CA ASN A 355 12.34 -24.08 9.19
C ASN A 355 12.49 -25.57 8.86
N ASN A 356 12.38 -25.94 7.59
CA ASN A 356 12.44 -27.33 7.11
C ASN A 356 11.26 -28.23 7.57
N TRP A 357 10.13 -27.61 7.96
CA TRP A 357 8.86 -28.29 8.22
C TRP A 357 7.87 -27.94 7.11
N TYR A 358 7.06 -28.92 6.72
CA TYR A 358 6.06 -28.83 5.67
C TYR A 358 4.66 -28.88 6.26
N ARG A 359 3.83 -27.85 6.00
CA ARG A 359 2.41 -27.92 6.27
C ARG A 359 1.76 -28.71 5.13
N ILE A 360 1.09 -29.81 5.51
CA ILE A 360 0.55 -30.81 4.59
C ILE A 360 -0.99 -30.86 4.55
N ASP A 361 -1.63 -29.87 5.11
CA ASP A 361 -3.09 -29.70 5.09
C ASP A 361 -3.39 -28.23 4.71
N ALA A 362 -4.34 -28.06 3.79
CA ALA A 362 -4.70 -26.73 3.28
C ALA A 362 -5.43 -25.87 4.31
N ASP A 363 -6.22 -26.51 5.17
CA ASP A 363 -7.15 -25.86 6.10
C ASP A 363 -6.69 -25.94 7.55
N ASN A 364 -5.82 -26.91 7.88
CA ASN A 364 -5.43 -27.20 9.25
C ASN A 364 -3.91 -27.09 9.45
N GLN A 365 -3.52 -26.85 10.69
CA GLN A 365 -2.10 -26.80 11.10
C GLN A 365 -1.55 -28.22 11.30
N VAL A 366 -1.46 -28.98 10.20
CA VAL A 366 -0.85 -30.32 10.18
C VAL A 366 0.47 -30.25 9.48
N TRP A 367 1.52 -30.57 10.22
CA TRP A 367 2.90 -30.43 9.79
C TRP A 367 3.67 -31.74 9.85
N CYS A 368 4.58 -31.96 8.94
CA CYS A 368 5.56 -33.02 9.01
C CYS A 368 6.97 -32.46 8.74
N SER A 369 8.00 -33.23 9.10
CA SER A 369 9.38 -32.84 8.78
C SER A 369 9.63 -32.84 7.28
N GLY A 370 10.22 -31.77 6.77
CA GLY A 370 10.66 -31.63 5.39
C GLY A 370 12.13 -32.04 5.17
N ALA A 371 12.77 -32.59 6.18
CA ALA A 371 14.16 -33.00 6.08
C ALA A 371 14.35 -34.13 5.05
N PRO A 372 15.40 -34.09 4.21
CA PRO A 372 15.57 -34.96 3.05
C PRO A 372 15.67 -36.45 3.39
N GLN A 373 16.03 -36.79 4.66
CA GLN A 373 16.00 -38.16 5.13
C GLN A 373 14.58 -38.73 5.38
N TYR A 374 13.53 -37.88 5.39
CA TYR A 374 12.14 -38.28 5.65
C TYR A 374 11.23 -38.12 4.43
N THR A 375 11.51 -37.12 3.60
CA THR A 375 10.65 -36.78 2.46
C THR A 375 11.48 -36.51 1.21
N GLN A 376 10.92 -36.87 0.05
CA GLN A 376 11.49 -36.60 -1.27
C GLN A 376 10.50 -35.75 -2.07
N LYS A 377 10.95 -34.64 -2.65
CA LYS A 377 10.14 -33.82 -3.55
C LYS A 377 9.86 -34.56 -4.85
N ILE A 378 8.61 -34.48 -5.34
CA ILE A 378 8.13 -35.13 -6.59
C ILE A 378 7.37 -34.15 -7.45
#